data_daca4a5425e2058c321b4e782704519a
#
_entry.id   daca4a5425e2058c321b4e782704519a
#
_cell.length_a   1.000
_cell.length_b   1.000
_cell.length_c   1.000
_cell.angle_alpha   90.00
_cell.angle_beta   90.00
_cell.angle_gamma   90.00
#
_symmetry.space_group_name_H-M   'P 1'
#
loop_
_entity.id
_entity.type
_entity.pdbx_description
1 polymer ?
#
loop_
_entity_poly.entity_id
_entity_poly.type
_entity_poly.pdbx_seq_one_letter_code
_entity_poly.pdbx_strand_id
1 'polypeptide(L)'
;LNDYQSSLLGSRISKTGDILRKTALDQIDDYQLKFSKVTDSYNYLFKDLIVDKYDITNAYYTAKSFFDKDILHFVAVDGTEYSKPLFDMVIFYAGAYSCDGSIEFSDQYQDKLKIKYQNRFIDQSVDISSCIPVYIDKIPEIDHTFHDKDGKVNLMKPLTEETIINNTNIANLLMTFSEFYLAYKYASTKKYDIVFMDRSLSNMYSSLLYDTSDRKTWETNSSILNYKIEDEMAIDVNDIVIARHNIIHDKLNLPSPRGDYLRYAIFNLLSGENQELDITQIMLLLKVNNNEKIRKRIEKYIHSSIQEGIIEEVKKGKYKIVERYRFSWLRVKRLVTIIDEKIFGKNKEHFILDHESGTRKWLTTLDLSFLTLFTLYMLIEECWKNKIILIGITKDTAAQEFKNHVIPICLMNNIWTNHDIIYDNLNKLPNTDRMLLQVLSMLNSDKINVPWGLVEYDSSFVMAIPDFKKRKGYVSGAMKNKITQSQLFLRSFVQLASSRQDEKLRSNVLAIDRLVYPEFDLTSPENSIEMKHEYGGTEKVKFLLFRNNKIKNDIQNLLLIILKSMSHSNVGETFGYNRPLFVADKIAKWHNQEFKKIVDSTSHLITCNKNLKSFVYYMNTFREKRQGFESNRR
;
A
#
# COMPACT_ATOMS: atom_id res chain seq x y z
N LEU A 1 13.26 47.28 -32.23
CA LEU A 1 12.13 46.47 -31.71
C LEU A 1 12.64 45.20 -30.99
N ASN A 2 13.72 44.55 -31.50
CA ASN A 2 14.27 43.34 -30.89
C ASN A 2 14.95 43.59 -29.53
N ASP A 3 15.66 44.71 -29.35
CA ASP A 3 16.35 45.02 -28.09
C ASP A 3 15.38 45.39 -26.96
N TYR A 4 14.23 45.99 -27.29
CA TYR A 4 13.20 46.32 -26.30
C TYR A 4 12.43 45.12 -25.84
N GLN A 5 12.20 44.12 -26.72
CA GLN A 5 11.57 42.87 -26.37
C GLN A 5 12.50 41.96 -25.56
N SER A 6 13.79 41.94 -25.84
CA SER A 6 14.79 41.19 -25.06
C SER A 6 14.97 41.77 -23.65
N SER A 7 14.95 43.09 -23.50
CA SER A 7 15.01 43.74 -22.18
C SER A 7 13.76 43.51 -21.32
N LEU A 8 12.58 43.49 -21.95
CA LEU A 8 11.29 43.19 -21.25
C LEU A 8 11.22 41.72 -20.84
N LEU A 9 11.68 40.78 -21.65
CA LEU A 9 11.77 39.36 -21.30
C LEU A 9 12.77 39.14 -20.16
N GLY A 10 13.96 39.77 -20.25
CA GLY A 10 14.97 39.72 -19.20
C GLY A 10 14.46 40.25 -17.86
N SER A 11 13.72 41.38 -17.88
CA SER A 11 13.13 41.94 -16.67
C SER A 11 12.03 41.06 -16.05
N ARG A 12 11.20 40.39 -16.86
CA ARG A 12 10.18 39.46 -16.38
C ARG A 12 10.79 38.19 -15.78
N ILE A 13 11.80 37.61 -16.42
CA ILE A 13 12.53 36.43 -15.91
C ILE A 13 13.25 36.80 -14.60
N SER A 14 13.90 37.97 -14.54
CA SER A 14 14.54 38.46 -13.32
C SER A 14 13.54 38.62 -12.18
N LYS A 15 12.40 39.26 -12.45
CA LYS A 15 11.32 39.45 -11.45
C LYS A 15 10.76 38.10 -10.95
N THR A 16 10.60 37.13 -11.85
CA THR A 16 10.17 35.77 -11.45
C THR A 16 11.22 35.09 -10.60
N GLY A 17 12.50 35.24 -10.95
CA GLY A 17 13.63 34.74 -10.14
C GLY A 17 13.70 35.38 -8.76
N ASP A 18 13.44 36.67 -8.64
CA ASP A 18 13.43 37.37 -7.36
C ASP A 18 12.26 36.94 -6.47
N ILE A 19 11.07 36.76 -7.06
CA ILE A 19 9.91 36.21 -6.32
C ILE A 19 10.22 34.79 -5.83
N LEU A 20 10.76 33.93 -6.69
CA LEU A 20 11.11 32.55 -6.30
C LEU A 20 12.15 32.55 -5.17
N ARG A 21 13.20 33.38 -5.28
CA ARG A 21 14.25 33.50 -4.26
C ARG A 21 13.68 33.97 -2.93
N LYS A 22 12.86 35.03 -2.95
CA LYS A 22 12.21 35.55 -1.75
C LYS A 22 11.34 34.49 -1.08
N THR A 23 10.45 33.85 -1.85
CA THR A 23 9.57 32.81 -1.33
C THR A 23 10.36 31.63 -0.75
N ALA A 24 11.46 31.23 -1.39
CA ALA A 24 12.32 30.17 -0.89
C ALA A 24 13.02 30.56 0.42
N LEU A 25 13.50 31.81 0.55
CA LEU A 25 14.09 32.31 1.79
C LEU A 25 13.08 32.39 2.93
N ASP A 26 11.88 32.95 2.66
CA ASP A 26 10.79 33.02 3.65
C ASP A 26 10.43 31.61 4.15
N GLN A 27 10.46 30.62 3.27
CA GLN A 27 10.20 29.21 3.63
C GLN A 27 11.34 28.60 4.46
N ILE A 28 12.58 28.93 4.16
CA ILE A 28 13.75 28.50 4.96
C ILE A 28 13.68 29.09 6.36
N ASP A 29 13.35 30.36 6.49
CA ASP A 29 13.21 31.06 7.78
C ASP A 29 12.08 30.47 8.62
N ASP A 30 10.93 30.14 8.02
CA ASP A 30 9.83 29.42 8.69
C ASP A 30 10.30 28.04 9.19
N TYR A 31 11.04 27.33 8.36
CA TYR A 31 11.60 26.04 8.78
C TYR A 31 12.63 26.16 9.89
N GLN A 32 13.49 27.17 9.88
CA GLN A 32 14.45 27.40 10.98
C GLN A 32 13.73 27.64 12.30
N LEU A 33 12.64 28.43 12.29
CA LEU A 33 11.81 28.62 13.48
C LEU A 33 11.17 27.31 13.95
N LYS A 34 10.65 26.49 13.04
CA LYS A 34 10.09 25.17 13.36
C LYS A 34 11.17 24.23 13.92
N PHE A 35 12.38 24.28 13.39
CA PHE A 35 13.50 23.46 13.86
C PHE A 35 13.89 23.77 15.30
N SER A 36 13.91 25.03 15.71
CA SER A 36 14.18 25.40 17.11
C SER A 36 13.19 24.75 18.08
N LYS A 37 11.91 24.61 17.67
CA LYS A 37 10.87 23.97 18.49
C LYS A 37 11.03 22.44 18.60
N VAL A 38 11.63 21.81 17.58
CA VAL A 38 11.92 20.36 17.61
C VAL A 38 12.95 20.03 18.69
N THR A 39 13.96 20.88 18.87
CA THR A 39 15.00 20.65 19.90
C THR A 39 14.41 20.50 21.29
N ASP A 40 13.46 21.33 21.64
CA ASP A 40 12.80 21.29 22.94
C ASP A 40 11.97 20.00 23.10
N SER A 41 11.39 19.50 22.00
CA SER A 41 10.50 18.34 22.03
C SER A 41 11.17 17.01 22.32
N TYR A 42 12.49 16.89 22.12
CA TYR A 42 13.19 15.62 22.31
C TYR A 42 13.06 15.08 23.75
N ASN A 43 13.37 15.89 24.74
CA ASN A 43 13.48 15.43 26.14
C ASN A 43 12.14 15.00 26.74
N TYR A 44 11.04 15.62 26.31
CA TYR A 44 9.73 15.37 26.90
C TYR A 44 8.82 14.46 26.08
N LEU A 45 9.12 14.24 24.77
CA LEU A 45 8.28 13.39 23.91
C LEU A 45 9.08 12.25 23.28
N PHE A 46 10.15 12.57 22.54
CA PHE A 46 10.76 11.61 21.62
C PHE A 46 11.79 10.69 22.28
N LYS A 47 12.36 11.06 23.43
CA LYS A 47 13.40 10.27 24.13
C LYS A 47 12.98 8.82 24.38
N ASP A 48 11.71 8.62 24.73
CA ASP A 48 11.16 7.29 25.02
C ASP A 48 10.56 6.60 23.79
N LEU A 49 10.46 7.29 22.65
CA LEU A 49 9.93 6.77 21.40
C LEU A 49 11.03 6.35 20.40
N ILE A 50 12.26 6.82 20.60
CA ILE A 50 13.39 6.47 19.75
C ILE A 50 14.06 5.21 20.28
N VAL A 51 14.16 4.19 19.45
CA VAL A 51 14.88 2.93 19.70
C VAL A 51 16.20 2.99 18.95
N ASP A 52 17.28 3.30 19.65
CA ASP A 52 18.64 3.41 19.11
C ASP A 52 19.61 2.36 19.67
N LYS A 53 19.09 1.47 20.52
CA LYS A 53 19.84 0.35 21.11
C LYS A 53 19.23 -0.96 20.64
N TYR A 54 20.01 -1.70 19.88
CA TYR A 54 19.63 -3.02 19.40
C TYR A 54 20.64 -4.07 19.86
N ASP A 55 20.12 -5.28 19.99
CA ASP A 55 20.83 -6.43 20.49
C ASP A 55 20.87 -7.49 19.40
N ILE A 56 22.06 -7.72 18.84
CA ILE A 56 22.30 -8.74 17.82
C ILE A 56 22.01 -10.14 18.34
N THR A 57 22.37 -10.40 19.59
CA THR A 57 22.12 -11.71 20.22
C THR A 57 20.63 -11.97 20.34
N ASN A 58 19.87 -10.98 20.79
CA ASN A 58 18.40 -11.08 20.81
C ASN A 58 17.82 -11.25 19.40
N ALA A 59 18.36 -10.56 18.39
CA ALA A 59 17.90 -10.73 17.00
C ALA A 59 18.16 -12.14 16.46
N TYR A 60 19.30 -12.74 16.79
CA TYR A 60 19.58 -14.13 16.44
C TYR A 60 18.55 -15.09 17.07
N TYR A 61 18.31 -14.97 18.38
CA TYR A 61 17.30 -15.79 19.05
C TYR A 61 15.90 -15.56 18.54
N THR A 62 15.56 -14.32 18.19
CA THR A 62 14.26 -14.00 17.56
C THR A 62 14.14 -14.64 16.19
N ALA A 63 15.16 -14.56 15.35
CA ALA A 63 15.19 -15.22 14.04
C ALA A 63 15.04 -16.74 14.20
N LYS A 64 15.78 -17.33 15.14
CA LYS A 64 15.69 -18.76 15.44
C LYS A 64 14.31 -19.18 15.93
N SER A 65 13.71 -18.41 16.84
CA SER A 65 12.37 -18.68 17.38
C SER A 65 11.26 -18.50 16.33
N PHE A 66 11.40 -17.48 15.47
CA PHE A 66 10.38 -17.18 14.47
C PHE A 66 10.47 -18.10 13.25
N PHE A 67 11.67 -18.29 12.68
CA PHE A 67 11.87 -19.01 11.42
C PHE A 67 12.35 -20.44 11.59
N ASP A 68 12.91 -20.78 12.75
CA ASP A 68 13.61 -22.07 13.01
C ASP A 68 14.78 -22.33 12.02
N LYS A 69 15.48 -21.25 11.63
CA LYS A 69 16.56 -21.29 10.63
C LYS A 69 17.73 -20.39 11.05
N ASP A 70 18.94 -20.74 10.60
CA ASP A 70 20.15 -19.93 10.77
C ASP A 70 20.45 -19.08 9.52
N ILE A 71 19.91 -19.46 8.38
CA ILE A 71 20.02 -18.74 7.12
C ILE A 71 18.62 -18.35 6.67
N LEU A 72 18.38 -17.05 6.52
CA LEU A 72 17.13 -16.51 6.03
C LEU A 72 17.27 -16.12 4.57
N HIS A 73 16.29 -16.46 3.76
CA HIS A 73 16.20 -16.04 2.37
C HIS A 73 15.27 -14.84 2.26
N PHE A 74 15.70 -13.84 1.52
CA PHE A 74 14.87 -12.65 1.26
C PHE A 74 14.64 -12.44 -0.23
N VAL A 75 13.57 -11.74 -0.54
CA VAL A 75 13.29 -11.19 -1.86
C VAL A 75 12.79 -9.76 -1.72
N ALA A 76 13.23 -8.88 -2.61
CA ALA A 76 12.76 -7.50 -2.73
C ALA A 76 12.08 -7.34 -4.08
N VAL A 77 10.90 -6.73 -4.09
CA VAL A 77 10.07 -6.53 -5.29
C VAL A 77 9.86 -5.05 -5.51
N ASP A 78 10.04 -4.62 -6.75
CA ASP A 78 9.74 -3.28 -7.22
C ASP A 78 9.16 -3.33 -8.63
N GLY A 79 8.35 -2.32 -8.99
CA GLY A 79 7.63 -2.25 -10.25
C GLY A 79 8.07 -1.09 -11.13
N THR A 80 7.62 -1.16 -12.37
CA THR A 80 7.75 -0.07 -13.33
C THR A 80 6.55 0.02 -14.23
N GLU A 81 6.26 1.22 -14.68
CA GLU A 81 5.17 1.48 -15.62
C GLU A 81 5.62 2.37 -16.77
N TYR A 82 4.90 2.29 -17.87
CA TYR A 82 5.07 3.16 -19.02
C TYR A 82 3.76 3.24 -19.81
N SER A 83 3.42 4.43 -20.27
CA SER A 83 2.33 4.62 -21.22
C SER A 83 2.77 5.53 -22.35
N LYS A 84 2.38 5.19 -23.58
CA LYS A 84 2.67 6.00 -24.77
C LYS A 84 1.56 5.86 -25.80
N PRO A 85 1.06 6.97 -26.37
CA PRO A 85 0.20 6.92 -27.54
C PRO A 85 1.00 6.46 -28.76
N LEU A 86 0.39 5.63 -29.59
CA LEU A 86 0.97 5.14 -30.83
C LEU A 86 -0.15 4.76 -31.81
N PHE A 87 -0.26 5.43 -32.96
CA PHE A 87 -1.20 5.08 -34.04
C PHE A 87 -2.66 4.91 -33.59
N ASP A 88 -3.23 5.92 -32.92
CA ASP A 88 -4.61 5.93 -32.43
C ASP A 88 -4.92 4.89 -31.35
N MET A 89 -3.88 4.41 -30.69
CA MET A 89 -3.95 3.58 -29.49
C MET A 89 -3.00 4.08 -28.43
N VAL A 90 -3.21 3.68 -27.19
CA VAL A 90 -2.27 3.87 -26.08
C VAL A 90 -1.70 2.51 -25.70
N ILE A 91 -0.39 2.44 -25.62
CA ILE A 91 0.31 1.26 -25.13
C ILE A 91 0.55 1.46 -23.63
N PHE A 92 0.00 0.57 -22.82
CA PHE A 92 0.28 0.46 -21.41
C PHE A 92 1.25 -0.70 -21.17
N TYR A 93 2.31 -0.41 -20.48
CA TYR A 93 3.28 -1.40 -20.03
C TYR A 93 3.42 -1.32 -18.52
N ALA A 94 3.43 -2.45 -17.86
CA ALA A 94 3.79 -2.56 -16.46
C ALA A 94 4.48 -3.90 -16.19
N GLY A 95 5.33 -3.90 -15.18
CA GLY A 95 6.01 -5.11 -14.75
C GLY A 95 6.54 -4.98 -13.34
N ALA A 96 6.75 -6.12 -12.71
CA ALA A 96 7.38 -6.24 -11.40
C ALA A 96 8.64 -7.12 -11.52
N TYR A 97 9.67 -6.71 -10.83
CA TYR A 97 11.00 -7.29 -10.88
C TYR A 97 11.56 -7.46 -9.48
N SER A 98 12.49 -8.38 -9.33
CA SER A 98 12.96 -8.74 -8.01
C SER A 98 14.48 -8.83 -7.89
N CYS A 99 14.92 -8.69 -6.64
CA CYS A 99 16.27 -9.00 -6.20
C CYS A 99 16.19 -9.91 -4.99
N ASP A 100 16.87 -11.05 -5.01
CA ASP A 100 16.87 -11.98 -3.90
C ASP A 100 18.26 -12.29 -3.35
N GLY A 101 18.28 -12.94 -2.19
CA GLY A 101 19.51 -13.30 -1.53
C GLY A 101 19.29 -14.03 -0.22
N SER A 102 20.34 -14.11 0.58
CA SER A 102 20.30 -14.73 1.90
C SER A 102 21.02 -13.92 2.96
N ILE A 103 20.57 -14.08 4.20
CA ILE A 103 21.13 -13.50 5.41
C ILE A 103 21.61 -14.65 6.28
N GLU A 104 22.87 -14.68 6.62
CA GLU A 104 23.47 -15.69 7.48
C GLU A 104 23.77 -15.05 8.84
N PHE A 105 23.16 -15.62 9.88
CA PHE A 105 23.47 -15.31 11.27
C PHE A 105 24.56 -16.26 11.72
N SER A 106 25.74 -15.75 12.08
CA SER A 106 26.88 -16.56 12.50
C SER A 106 27.45 -16.06 13.82
N ASP A 107 27.68 -16.98 14.75
CA ASP A 107 28.35 -16.69 16.03
C ASP A 107 29.76 -16.11 15.84
N GLN A 108 30.39 -16.32 14.67
CA GLN A 108 31.71 -15.78 14.35
C GLN A 108 31.71 -14.29 14.02
N TYR A 109 30.53 -13.70 13.74
CA TYR A 109 30.39 -12.28 13.37
C TYR A 109 29.73 -11.51 14.50
N GLN A 110 30.46 -11.23 15.57
CA GLN A 110 29.94 -10.59 16.80
C GLN A 110 29.15 -9.29 16.57
N ASP A 111 29.26 -8.64 15.38
CA ASP A 111 28.59 -7.35 15.09
C ASP A 111 28.03 -7.22 13.67
N LYS A 112 28.03 -8.26 12.84
CA LYS A 112 27.61 -8.13 11.43
C LYS A 112 26.91 -9.39 10.92
N LEU A 113 25.81 -9.17 10.23
CA LEU A 113 25.18 -10.23 9.41
C LEU A 113 25.92 -10.37 8.08
N LYS A 114 26.09 -11.59 7.60
CA LYS A 114 26.62 -11.86 6.26
C LYS A 114 25.47 -11.92 5.27
N ILE A 115 25.47 -10.99 4.32
CA ILE A 115 24.44 -10.91 3.29
C ILE A 115 25.04 -11.35 1.96
N LYS A 116 24.38 -12.32 1.32
CA LYS A 116 24.71 -12.79 -0.02
C LYS A 116 23.57 -12.41 -0.95
N TYR A 117 23.89 -11.70 -2.03
CA TYR A 117 22.95 -11.38 -3.12
C TYR A 117 23.11 -12.46 -4.19
N GLN A 118 21.99 -12.96 -4.70
CA GLN A 118 22.05 -13.80 -5.89
C GLN A 118 22.20 -12.88 -7.10
N ASN A 119 23.27 -13.10 -7.87
CA ASN A 119 23.49 -12.39 -9.14
C ASN A 119 22.57 -12.98 -10.20
N ARG A 120 21.32 -12.61 -10.19
CA ARG A 120 20.40 -12.92 -11.26
C ARG A 120 20.51 -11.84 -12.31
N PHE A 121 21.26 -12.10 -13.36
CA PHE A 121 21.21 -11.28 -14.55
C PHE A 121 20.11 -11.81 -15.48
N ILE A 122 19.09 -10.97 -15.71
CA ILE A 122 18.28 -10.89 -16.93
C ILE A 122 17.48 -12.13 -17.36
N ASP A 123 17.86 -13.32 -17.01
CA ASP A 123 17.20 -14.55 -17.47
C ASP A 123 16.31 -15.14 -16.36
N GLN A 124 15.06 -14.60 -16.28
CA GLN A 124 14.31 -15.07 -15.16
C GLN A 124 12.82 -15.27 -15.41
N SER A 125 12.47 -16.49 -15.37
CA SER A 125 11.12 -17.05 -15.46
C SER A 125 10.13 -16.62 -14.36
N VAL A 126 10.56 -15.78 -13.40
CA VAL A 126 9.74 -15.43 -12.22
C VAL A 126 9.26 -13.98 -12.25
N ASP A 127 10.00 -13.07 -12.87
CA ASP A 127 9.57 -11.69 -13.03
C ASP A 127 8.40 -11.62 -14.02
N ILE A 128 7.50 -10.67 -13.83
CA ILE A 128 6.28 -10.56 -14.62
C ILE A 128 6.16 -9.19 -15.26
N SER A 129 5.73 -9.16 -16.52
CA SER A 129 5.42 -7.93 -17.21
C SER A 129 4.36 -8.14 -18.28
N SER A 130 3.64 -7.08 -18.61
CA SER A 130 2.64 -7.09 -19.67
C SER A 130 2.67 -5.81 -20.47
N CYS A 131 2.37 -5.93 -21.78
CA CYS A 131 2.18 -4.82 -22.70
C CYS A 131 0.76 -4.88 -23.26
N ILE A 132 -0.03 -3.88 -22.99
CA ILE A 132 -1.45 -3.85 -23.31
C ILE A 132 -1.72 -2.67 -24.24
N PRO A 133 -1.87 -2.91 -25.57
CA PRO A 133 -2.34 -1.90 -26.49
C PRO A 133 -3.86 -1.73 -26.40
N VAL A 134 -4.31 -0.51 -26.21
CA VAL A 134 -5.73 -0.16 -26.11
C VAL A 134 -6.02 0.98 -27.07
N TYR A 135 -7.06 0.83 -27.93
CA TYR A 135 -7.50 1.93 -28.78
C TYR A 135 -8.02 3.09 -27.95
N ILE A 136 -7.77 4.32 -28.37
CA ILE A 136 -8.13 5.53 -27.64
C ILE A 136 -9.62 5.61 -27.34
N ASP A 137 -10.48 5.18 -28.28
CA ASP A 137 -11.94 5.14 -28.12
C ASP A 137 -12.40 4.18 -27.00
N LYS A 138 -11.56 3.20 -26.61
CA LYS A 138 -11.85 2.22 -25.55
C LYS A 138 -11.35 2.65 -24.17
N ILE A 139 -10.50 3.67 -24.07
CA ILE A 139 -10.00 4.14 -22.77
C ILE A 139 -11.13 4.52 -21.80
N PRO A 140 -12.19 5.24 -22.20
CA PRO A 140 -13.31 5.55 -21.31
C PRO A 140 -14.08 4.33 -20.79
N GLU A 141 -14.02 3.20 -21.50
CA GLU A 141 -14.63 1.94 -21.05
C GLU A 141 -13.79 1.25 -19.98
N ILE A 142 -12.46 1.44 -20.00
CA ILE A 142 -11.50 0.79 -19.10
C ILE A 142 -11.26 1.62 -17.86
N ASP A 143 -11.21 2.93 -17.95
CA ASP A 143 -10.91 3.82 -16.83
C ASP A 143 -12.20 4.31 -16.17
N HIS A 144 -12.50 3.82 -14.97
CA HIS A 144 -13.71 4.19 -14.22
C HIS A 144 -13.78 5.68 -13.86
N THR A 145 -12.68 6.46 -13.96
CA THR A 145 -12.71 7.91 -13.73
C THR A 145 -13.53 8.66 -14.80
N PHE A 146 -13.79 8.05 -15.94
CA PHE A 146 -14.66 8.57 -16.98
C PHE A 146 -16.15 8.23 -16.78
N HIS A 147 -16.49 7.43 -15.79
CA HIS A 147 -17.86 7.08 -15.47
C HIS A 147 -18.47 8.11 -14.52
N ASP A 148 -19.78 8.34 -14.65
CA ASP A 148 -20.53 9.15 -13.69
C ASP A 148 -20.90 8.32 -12.44
N LYS A 149 -21.62 8.96 -11.50
CA LYS A 149 -22.07 8.29 -10.28
C LYS A 149 -23.04 7.13 -10.52
N ASP A 150 -23.67 7.10 -11.65
CA ASP A 150 -24.60 6.04 -12.07
C ASP A 150 -23.90 4.97 -12.91
N GLY A 151 -22.59 5.07 -13.09
CA GLY A 151 -21.77 4.12 -13.84
C GLY A 151 -21.85 4.29 -15.36
N LYS A 152 -22.42 5.39 -15.85
CA LYS A 152 -22.46 5.70 -17.28
C LYS A 152 -21.19 6.43 -17.69
N VAL A 153 -20.70 6.14 -18.89
CA VAL A 153 -19.53 6.83 -19.44
C VAL A 153 -19.82 8.33 -19.57
N ASN A 154 -19.02 9.14 -18.91
CA ASN A 154 -19.14 10.59 -18.96
C ASN A 154 -18.46 11.16 -20.20
N LEU A 155 -19.18 11.19 -21.31
CA LEU A 155 -18.70 11.74 -22.59
C LEU A 155 -18.61 13.28 -22.62
N MET A 156 -19.01 13.97 -21.55
CA MET A 156 -18.96 15.44 -21.49
C MET A 156 -17.55 15.99 -21.23
N LYS A 157 -16.60 15.16 -20.81
CA LYS A 157 -15.21 15.58 -20.73
C LYS A 157 -14.57 15.48 -22.11
N PRO A 158 -13.99 16.56 -22.63
CA PRO A 158 -13.23 16.48 -23.88
C PRO A 158 -12.06 15.52 -23.66
N LEU A 159 -12.09 14.39 -24.40
CA LEU A 159 -11.00 13.42 -24.39
C LEU A 159 -9.87 13.97 -25.25
N THR A 160 -9.00 14.76 -24.66
CA THR A 160 -7.73 15.13 -25.29
C THR A 160 -6.71 14.03 -25.02
N GLU A 161 -5.80 13.83 -25.96
CA GLU A 161 -4.72 12.84 -25.82
C GLU A 161 -3.95 13.01 -24.49
N GLU A 162 -3.61 14.26 -24.12
CA GLU A 162 -2.97 14.56 -22.83
C GLU A 162 -3.86 14.16 -21.63
N THR A 163 -5.16 14.39 -21.74
CA THR A 163 -6.12 14.04 -20.67
C THR A 163 -6.19 12.53 -20.50
N ILE A 164 -6.22 11.77 -21.59
CA ILE A 164 -6.25 10.31 -21.55
C ILE A 164 -4.97 9.77 -20.92
N ILE A 165 -3.80 10.19 -21.40
CA ILE A 165 -2.51 9.67 -20.93
C ILE A 165 -2.23 10.08 -19.47
N ASN A 166 -2.51 11.33 -19.11
CA ASN A 166 -2.17 11.87 -17.80
C ASN A 166 -3.19 11.53 -16.71
N ASN A 167 -4.44 11.23 -17.09
CA ASN A 167 -5.52 10.96 -16.14
C ASN A 167 -5.87 9.48 -15.99
N THR A 168 -5.34 8.59 -16.83
CA THR A 168 -5.59 7.17 -16.68
C THR A 168 -4.69 6.56 -15.62
N ASN A 169 -5.28 5.81 -14.71
CA ASN A 169 -4.56 5.07 -13.68
C ASN A 169 -4.21 3.64 -14.09
N ILE A 170 -4.48 3.26 -15.33
CA ILE A 170 -4.36 1.85 -15.79
C ILE A 170 -2.95 1.32 -15.58
N ALA A 171 -1.92 2.06 -16.06
CA ALA A 171 -0.54 1.61 -15.95
C ALA A 171 -0.08 1.48 -14.48
N ASN A 172 -0.41 2.47 -13.65
CA ASN A 172 -0.06 2.45 -12.22
C ASN A 172 -0.78 1.33 -11.45
N LEU A 173 -2.08 1.09 -11.71
CA LEU A 173 -2.81 0.00 -11.08
C LEU A 173 -2.31 -1.36 -11.55
N LEU A 174 -1.99 -1.49 -12.83
CA LEU A 174 -1.41 -2.71 -13.39
C LEU A 174 -0.01 -2.99 -12.80
N MET A 175 0.83 -1.97 -12.64
CA MET A 175 2.11 -2.07 -11.95
C MET A 175 1.91 -2.51 -10.49
N THR A 176 0.97 -1.87 -9.80
CA THR A 176 0.67 -2.21 -8.41
C THR A 176 0.19 -3.66 -8.27
N PHE A 177 -0.71 -4.09 -9.17
CA PHE A 177 -1.16 -5.49 -9.21
C PHE A 177 0.01 -6.44 -9.47
N SER A 178 0.89 -6.14 -10.44
CA SER A 178 2.04 -6.99 -10.74
C SER A 178 3.00 -7.14 -9.56
N GLU A 179 3.27 -6.07 -8.80
CA GLU A 179 4.12 -6.13 -7.61
C GLU A 179 3.54 -7.05 -6.53
N PHE A 180 2.26 -6.88 -6.19
CA PHE A 180 1.62 -7.72 -5.17
C PHE A 180 1.51 -9.18 -5.63
N TYR A 181 1.23 -9.40 -6.92
CA TYR A 181 1.14 -10.75 -7.43
C TYR A 181 2.50 -11.45 -7.48
N LEU A 182 3.55 -10.76 -7.88
CA LEU A 182 4.91 -11.29 -7.84
C LEU A 182 5.33 -11.62 -6.39
N ALA A 183 5.04 -10.73 -5.45
CA ALA A 183 5.29 -10.98 -4.03
C ALA A 183 4.51 -12.21 -3.52
N TYR A 184 3.24 -12.36 -3.90
CA TYR A 184 2.43 -13.54 -3.60
C TYR A 184 3.04 -14.83 -4.18
N LYS A 185 3.47 -14.80 -5.45
CA LYS A 185 4.15 -15.95 -6.07
C LYS A 185 5.38 -16.36 -5.27
N TYR A 186 6.20 -15.41 -4.85
CA TYR A 186 7.38 -15.71 -4.01
C TYR A 186 6.99 -16.26 -2.64
N ALA A 187 5.99 -15.69 -1.96
CA ALA A 187 5.52 -16.19 -0.67
C ALA A 187 4.99 -17.62 -0.77
N SER A 188 4.33 -17.97 -1.87
CA SER A 188 3.79 -19.31 -2.11
C SER A 188 4.86 -20.39 -2.35
N THR A 189 6.07 -20.00 -2.78
CA THR A 189 7.17 -20.96 -3.02
C THR A 189 7.76 -21.54 -1.74
N LYS A 190 7.48 -20.95 -0.58
CA LYS A 190 8.09 -21.30 0.73
C LYS A 190 9.62 -21.20 0.77
N LYS A 191 10.21 -20.58 -0.23
CA LYS A 191 11.67 -20.41 -0.34
C LYS A 191 12.16 -19.21 0.46
N TYR A 192 11.33 -18.18 0.57
CA TYR A 192 11.71 -16.90 1.15
C TYR A 192 11.11 -16.73 2.55
N ASP A 193 11.88 -16.12 3.43
CA ASP A 193 11.53 -15.84 4.82
C ASP A 193 11.16 -14.36 5.01
N ILE A 194 11.65 -13.50 4.10
CA ILE A 194 11.40 -12.06 4.16
C ILE A 194 11.07 -11.55 2.75
N VAL A 195 9.99 -10.78 2.66
CA VAL A 195 9.56 -10.09 1.44
C VAL A 195 9.60 -8.57 1.68
N PHE A 196 10.41 -7.87 0.89
CA PHE A 196 10.47 -6.41 0.87
C PHE A 196 9.70 -5.86 -0.32
N MET A 197 8.91 -4.81 -0.11
CA MET A 197 8.19 -4.09 -1.16
C MET A 197 8.52 -2.59 -1.11
N ASP A 198 8.75 -1.95 -2.26
CA ASP A 198 8.96 -0.49 -2.35
C ASP A 198 7.63 0.27 -2.30
N ARG A 199 6.81 -0.02 -1.27
CA ARG A 199 5.47 0.55 -1.06
C ARG A 199 5.10 0.62 0.41
N SER A 200 4.18 1.54 0.72
CA SER A 200 3.45 1.50 2.00
C SER A 200 2.31 0.49 1.90
N LEU A 201 2.38 -0.58 2.68
CA LEU A 201 1.36 -1.63 2.72
C LEU A 201 0.04 -1.12 3.31
N SER A 202 0.12 -0.37 4.41
CA SER A 202 -1.06 0.16 5.11
C SER A 202 -1.81 1.20 4.30
N ASN A 203 -1.10 2.13 3.63
CA ASN A 203 -1.73 3.12 2.78
C ASN A 203 -2.35 2.49 1.54
N MET A 204 -1.67 1.51 0.93
CA MET A 204 -2.20 0.78 -0.21
C MET A 204 -3.46 0.02 0.16
N TYR A 205 -3.46 -0.69 1.28
CA TYR A 205 -4.65 -1.38 1.78
C TYR A 205 -5.83 -0.42 1.98
N SER A 206 -5.60 0.74 2.58
CA SER A 206 -6.62 1.76 2.80
C SER A 206 -7.15 2.33 1.47
N SER A 207 -6.27 2.60 0.51
CA SER A 207 -6.65 3.09 -0.83
C SER A 207 -7.52 2.07 -1.57
N LEU A 208 -7.10 0.81 -1.61
CA LEU A 208 -7.85 -0.26 -2.28
C LEU A 208 -9.23 -0.49 -1.66
N LEU A 209 -9.35 -0.40 -0.33
CA LEU A 209 -10.65 -0.45 0.34
C LEU A 209 -11.54 0.74 -0.04
N TYR A 210 -10.96 1.92 -0.23
CA TYR A 210 -11.69 3.10 -0.68
C TYR A 210 -12.15 2.96 -2.13
N ASP A 211 -11.23 2.65 -3.03
CA ASP A 211 -11.47 2.55 -4.48
C ASP A 211 -12.55 1.50 -4.81
N THR A 212 -12.61 0.43 -4.01
CA THR A 212 -13.61 -0.63 -4.15
C THR A 212 -14.85 -0.45 -3.27
N SER A 213 -15.09 0.73 -2.67
CA SER A 213 -16.16 0.90 -1.67
C SER A 213 -17.56 1.15 -2.24
N ASP A 214 -17.66 1.70 -3.44
CA ASP A 214 -18.95 2.06 -4.04
C ASP A 214 -19.60 0.89 -4.77
N ARG A 215 -20.43 0.14 -4.04
CA ARG A 215 -21.14 -1.03 -4.57
C ARG A 215 -22.10 -0.70 -5.71
N LYS A 216 -22.57 0.54 -5.80
CA LYS A 216 -23.56 0.92 -6.84
C LYS A 216 -22.96 0.90 -8.24
N THR A 217 -21.64 1.14 -8.33
CA THR A 217 -20.92 1.17 -9.61
C THR A 217 -20.35 -0.18 -10.02
N TRP A 218 -20.40 -1.21 -9.17
CA TRP A 218 -19.75 -2.48 -9.46
C TRP A 218 -20.34 -3.16 -10.71
N GLU A 219 -21.67 -3.25 -10.79
CA GLU A 219 -22.35 -3.94 -11.88
C GLU A 219 -22.10 -3.31 -13.26
N THR A 220 -21.87 -1.99 -13.27
CA THR A 220 -21.63 -1.23 -14.51
C THR A 220 -20.15 -1.14 -14.86
N ASN A 221 -19.28 -1.09 -13.87
CA ASN A 221 -17.85 -0.78 -14.05
C ASN A 221 -16.92 -1.97 -13.80
N SER A 222 -17.43 -3.13 -13.44
CA SER A 222 -16.61 -4.33 -13.22
C SER A 222 -16.90 -5.41 -14.26
N SER A 223 -15.86 -5.89 -14.91
CA SER A 223 -15.94 -6.98 -15.88
C SER A 223 -15.74 -8.36 -15.24
N ILE A 224 -15.23 -8.44 -14.01
CA ILE A 224 -15.11 -9.70 -13.28
C ILE A 224 -16.47 -10.19 -12.77
N LEU A 225 -17.47 -9.29 -12.64
CA LEU A 225 -18.83 -9.71 -12.30
C LEU A 225 -19.48 -10.45 -13.46
N ASN A 226 -20.15 -11.56 -13.14
CA ASN A 226 -20.75 -12.50 -14.07
C ASN A 226 -19.72 -13.22 -14.98
N TYR A 227 -18.43 -13.10 -14.70
CA TYR A 227 -17.42 -13.92 -15.34
C TYR A 227 -17.47 -15.35 -14.75
N LYS A 228 -17.52 -16.35 -15.63
CA LYS A 228 -17.57 -17.75 -15.24
C LYS A 228 -16.17 -18.35 -15.34
N ILE A 229 -15.74 -18.95 -14.26
CA ILE A 229 -14.57 -19.78 -14.23
C ILE A 229 -14.98 -21.18 -14.74
N GLU A 230 -14.14 -21.84 -15.55
CA GLU A 230 -14.39 -23.18 -16.04
C GLU A 230 -14.89 -24.09 -14.91
N ASP A 231 -16.00 -24.79 -15.16
CA ASP A 231 -16.68 -25.71 -14.23
C ASP A 231 -17.22 -25.11 -12.92
N GLU A 232 -17.20 -23.79 -12.75
CA GLU A 232 -17.70 -23.11 -11.56
C GLU A 232 -18.88 -22.19 -11.88
N MET A 233 -19.55 -21.73 -10.83
CA MET A 233 -20.59 -20.71 -10.95
C MET A 233 -19.95 -19.35 -11.27
N ALA A 234 -20.67 -18.52 -12.02
CA ALA A 234 -20.25 -17.15 -12.30
C ALA A 234 -20.07 -16.35 -10.99
N ILE A 235 -19.06 -15.50 -10.97
CA ILE A 235 -18.79 -14.59 -9.85
C ILE A 235 -19.93 -13.58 -9.75
N ASP A 236 -20.59 -13.51 -8.61
CA ASP A 236 -21.63 -12.51 -8.38
C ASP A 236 -21.19 -11.41 -7.39
N VAL A 237 -22.07 -10.42 -7.21
CA VAL A 237 -21.82 -9.29 -6.29
C VAL A 237 -21.55 -9.76 -4.86
N ASN A 238 -22.22 -10.84 -4.41
CA ASN A 238 -22.05 -11.35 -3.05
C ASN A 238 -20.73 -12.08 -2.87
N ASP A 239 -20.22 -12.77 -3.90
CA ASP A 239 -18.87 -13.32 -3.89
C ASP A 239 -17.83 -12.23 -3.67
N ILE A 240 -17.93 -11.10 -4.39
CA ILE A 240 -17.03 -9.95 -4.25
C ILE A 240 -17.19 -9.30 -2.87
N VAL A 241 -18.41 -9.14 -2.36
CA VAL A 241 -18.68 -8.59 -1.02
C VAL A 241 -18.01 -9.43 0.06
N ILE A 242 -18.16 -10.75 -0.01
CA ILE A 242 -17.56 -11.67 0.96
C ILE A 242 -16.04 -11.63 0.84
N ALA A 243 -15.49 -11.76 -0.37
CA ALA A 243 -14.06 -11.77 -0.62
C ALA A 243 -13.38 -10.47 -0.17
N ARG A 244 -14.01 -9.32 -0.42
CA ARG A 244 -13.48 -8.00 -0.04
C ARG A 244 -13.24 -7.85 1.47
N HIS A 245 -13.90 -8.62 2.29
CA HIS A 245 -13.79 -8.60 3.74
C HIS A 245 -13.26 -9.90 4.33
N ASN A 246 -12.72 -10.79 3.49
CA ASN A 246 -12.31 -12.12 3.90
C ASN A 246 -10.87 -12.18 4.43
N ILE A 247 -10.35 -11.11 5.01
CA ILE A 247 -9.13 -11.21 5.80
C ILE A 247 -9.50 -11.71 7.21
N ILE A 248 -9.11 -12.94 7.53
CA ILE A 248 -9.52 -13.62 8.77
C ILE A 248 -8.30 -13.88 9.63
N HIS A 249 -8.40 -13.47 10.90
CA HIS A 249 -7.44 -13.84 11.92
C HIS A 249 -8.09 -13.67 13.30
N ASP A 250 -8.35 -14.75 14.01
CA ASP A 250 -9.07 -14.78 15.29
C ASP A 250 -8.35 -14.01 16.41
N LYS A 251 -7.03 -14.11 16.47
CA LYS A 251 -6.23 -13.39 17.47
C LYS A 251 -6.18 -11.87 17.23
N LEU A 252 -6.29 -11.42 15.97
CA LEU A 252 -6.33 -10.01 15.61
C LEU A 252 -7.73 -9.44 15.55
N ASN A 253 -8.76 -10.26 15.84
CA ASN A 253 -10.15 -9.87 15.72
C ASN A 253 -10.50 -9.34 14.31
N LEU A 254 -10.08 -10.11 13.28
CA LEU A 254 -10.33 -9.82 11.88
C LEU A 254 -11.33 -10.83 11.29
N PRO A 255 -12.34 -10.35 10.54
CA PRO A 255 -12.74 -8.94 10.42
C PRO A 255 -13.26 -8.41 11.76
N SER A 256 -13.05 -7.12 11.99
CA SER A 256 -13.49 -6.50 13.25
C SER A 256 -15.01 -6.62 13.43
N PRO A 257 -15.54 -7.11 14.55
CA PRO A 257 -16.98 -7.19 14.81
C PRO A 257 -17.56 -5.81 15.20
N ARG A 258 -17.22 -4.76 14.46
CA ARG A 258 -17.57 -3.37 14.74
C ARG A 258 -18.04 -2.65 13.48
N GLY A 259 -18.89 -1.65 13.66
CA GLY A 259 -19.40 -0.85 12.56
C GLY A 259 -20.04 -1.71 11.48
N ASP A 260 -19.82 -1.39 10.23
CA ASP A 260 -20.37 -2.14 9.08
C ASP A 260 -19.70 -3.51 8.89
N TYR A 261 -18.54 -3.72 9.50
CA TYR A 261 -17.81 -4.99 9.46
C TYR A 261 -18.43 -6.09 10.31
N LEU A 262 -19.30 -5.74 11.25
CA LEU A 262 -20.05 -6.74 12.03
C LEU A 262 -20.79 -7.73 11.11
N ARG A 263 -21.35 -7.25 10.00
CA ARG A 263 -22.00 -8.10 9.01
C ARG A 263 -21.04 -9.14 8.42
N TYR A 264 -19.84 -8.72 8.07
CA TYR A 264 -18.83 -9.60 7.47
C TYR A 264 -18.20 -10.55 8.48
N ALA A 265 -18.06 -10.11 9.72
CA ALA A 265 -17.67 -10.99 10.83
C ALA A 265 -18.69 -12.11 11.06
N ILE A 266 -19.99 -11.81 10.89
CA ILE A 266 -21.06 -12.82 10.93
C ILE A 266 -20.91 -13.81 9.76
N PHE A 267 -20.66 -13.34 8.53
CA PHE A 267 -20.47 -14.22 7.39
C PHE A 267 -19.30 -15.17 7.59
N ASN A 268 -18.15 -14.67 8.03
CA ASN A 268 -16.98 -15.49 8.28
C ASN A 268 -17.21 -16.53 9.37
N LEU A 269 -17.93 -16.14 10.43
CA LEU A 269 -18.30 -17.07 11.48
C LEU A 269 -19.20 -18.19 10.96
N LEU A 270 -20.20 -17.87 10.14
CA LEU A 270 -21.15 -18.83 9.57
C LEU A 270 -20.53 -19.67 8.42
N SER A 271 -19.38 -19.28 7.88
CA SER A 271 -18.67 -20.02 6.82
C SER A 271 -17.93 -21.27 7.34
N GLY A 272 -17.82 -21.45 8.66
CA GLY A 272 -17.26 -22.66 9.26
C GLY A 272 -18.03 -23.93 8.91
N GLU A 273 -17.38 -25.10 9.02
CA GLU A 273 -18.00 -26.37 8.69
C GLU A 273 -19.25 -26.66 9.53
N ASN A 274 -20.39 -26.83 8.85
CA ASN A 274 -21.70 -27.18 9.44
C ASN A 274 -22.15 -26.28 10.61
N GLN A 275 -21.74 -25.02 10.63
CA GLN A 275 -22.14 -24.11 11.70
C GLN A 275 -23.56 -23.59 11.50
N GLU A 276 -24.48 -24.16 12.27
CA GLU A 276 -25.82 -23.59 12.48
C GLU A 276 -25.80 -22.83 13.81
N LEU A 277 -25.81 -21.50 13.79
CA LEU A 277 -25.68 -20.66 14.97
C LEU A 277 -26.95 -19.83 15.21
N ASP A 278 -27.32 -19.70 16.49
CA ASP A 278 -28.30 -18.70 16.90
C ASP A 278 -27.62 -17.34 17.21
N ILE A 279 -28.42 -16.30 17.39
CA ILE A 279 -27.92 -14.94 17.62
C ILE A 279 -27.07 -14.85 18.89
N THR A 280 -27.43 -15.62 19.94
CA THR A 280 -26.70 -15.61 21.22
C THR A 280 -25.32 -16.25 21.06
N GLN A 281 -25.25 -17.35 20.31
CA GLN A 281 -24.00 -18.01 19.95
C GLN A 281 -23.11 -17.11 19.06
N ILE A 282 -23.72 -16.43 18.09
CA ILE A 282 -23.01 -15.45 17.23
C ILE A 282 -22.40 -14.33 18.10
N MET A 283 -23.18 -13.76 19.01
CA MET A 283 -22.69 -12.71 19.91
C MET A 283 -21.53 -13.17 20.78
N LEU A 284 -21.64 -14.39 21.33
CA LEU A 284 -20.59 -14.99 22.17
C LEU A 284 -19.29 -15.21 21.40
N LEU A 285 -19.38 -15.82 20.23
CA LEU A 285 -18.22 -16.15 19.40
C LEU A 285 -17.54 -14.89 18.84
N LEU A 286 -18.31 -13.86 18.48
CA LEU A 286 -17.77 -12.56 18.08
C LEU A 286 -17.22 -11.74 19.26
N LYS A 287 -17.36 -12.23 20.50
CA LYS A 287 -16.92 -11.52 21.71
C LYS A 287 -17.47 -10.09 21.82
N VAL A 288 -18.70 -9.88 21.33
CA VAL A 288 -19.37 -8.59 21.44
C VAL A 288 -20.18 -8.49 22.74
N ASN A 289 -20.32 -7.28 23.28
CA ASN A 289 -21.09 -7.07 24.51
C ASN A 289 -22.56 -7.53 24.33
N ASN A 290 -23.09 -8.26 25.30
CA ASN A 290 -24.47 -8.68 25.31
C ASN A 290 -25.38 -7.48 25.64
N ASN A 291 -25.61 -6.65 24.65
CA ASN A 291 -26.38 -5.41 24.70
C ASN A 291 -27.52 -5.53 23.68
N GLU A 292 -28.72 -5.16 24.08
CA GLU A 292 -29.93 -5.22 23.24
C GLU A 292 -29.75 -4.42 21.91
N LYS A 293 -29.01 -3.31 21.94
CA LYS A 293 -28.70 -2.52 20.75
C LYS A 293 -27.86 -3.30 19.74
N ILE A 294 -26.85 -4.04 20.20
CA ILE A 294 -26.00 -4.88 19.35
C ILE A 294 -26.82 -6.07 18.83
N ARG A 295 -27.64 -6.69 19.68
CA ARG A 295 -28.52 -7.78 19.29
C ARG A 295 -29.45 -7.38 18.13
N LYS A 296 -30.18 -6.27 18.28
CA LYS A 296 -31.04 -5.72 17.20
C LYS A 296 -30.27 -5.44 15.92
N ARG A 297 -29.02 -5.02 16.03
CA ARG A 297 -28.17 -4.77 14.86
C ARG A 297 -27.78 -6.07 14.15
N ILE A 298 -27.41 -7.11 14.89
CA ILE A 298 -27.13 -8.45 14.35
C ILE A 298 -28.39 -9.01 13.68
N GLU A 299 -29.55 -8.94 14.33
CA GLU A 299 -30.85 -9.35 13.78
C GLU A 299 -31.13 -8.65 12.44
N LYS A 300 -30.91 -7.33 12.39
CA LYS A 300 -31.05 -6.55 11.16
C LYS A 300 -30.13 -7.04 10.05
N TYR A 301 -28.85 -7.31 10.36
CA TYR A 301 -27.90 -7.80 9.37
C TYR A 301 -28.22 -9.21 8.88
N ILE A 302 -28.65 -10.10 9.77
CA ILE A 302 -29.08 -11.44 9.40
C ILE A 302 -30.32 -11.36 8.49
N HIS A 303 -31.34 -10.58 8.86
CA HIS A 303 -32.54 -10.42 8.05
C HIS A 303 -32.25 -9.86 6.65
N SER A 304 -31.41 -8.81 6.55
CA SER A 304 -31.03 -8.28 5.23
C SER A 304 -30.24 -9.31 4.42
N SER A 305 -29.40 -10.12 5.06
CA SER A 305 -28.59 -11.13 4.38
C SER A 305 -29.43 -12.35 3.94
N ILE A 306 -30.53 -12.65 4.63
CA ILE A 306 -31.52 -13.64 4.19
C ILE A 306 -32.23 -13.11 2.92
N GLN A 307 -32.65 -11.85 2.92
CA GLN A 307 -33.28 -11.23 1.74
C GLN A 307 -32.35 -11.19 0.52
N GLU A 308 -31.05 -11.02 0.75
CA GLU A 308 -30.02 -11.06 -0.29
C GLU A 308 -29.61 -12.50 -0.68
N GLY A 309 -30.16 -13.53 -0.03
CA GLY A 309 -29.87 -14.93 -0.31
C GLY A 309 -28.45 -15.39 0.09
N ILE A 310 -27.81 -14.69 1.02
CA ILE A 310 -26.46 -15.04 1.53
C ILE A 310 -26.55 -15.98 2.74
N ILE A 311 -27.53 -15.74 3.59
CA ILE A 311 -27.80 -16.53 4.80
C ILE A 311 -29.16 -17.22 4.64
N GLU A 312 -29.29 -18.43 5.17
CA GLU A 312 -30.56 -19.13 5.28
C GLU A 312 -30.89 -19.48 6.73
N GLU A 313 -32.18 -19.46 7.07
CA GLU A 313 -32.69 -19.95 8.34
C GLU A 313 -33.02 -21.44 8.21
N VAL A 314 -32.23 -22.31 8.83
CA VAL A 314 -32.40 -23.78 8.75
C VAL A 314 -33.49 -24.25 9.67
N LYS A 315 -33.54 -23.70 10.91
CA LYS A 315 -34.53 -23.93 11.93
C LYS A 315 -34.87 -22.61 12.59
N LYS A 316 -36.03 -22.47 13.19
CA LYS A 316 -36.44 -21.22 13.83
C LYS A 316 -35.35 -20.68 14.75
N GLY A 317 -34.77 -19.52 14.37
CA GLY A 317 -33.73 -18.85 15.10
C GLY A 317 -32.31 -19.41 14.92
N LYS A 318 -32.09 -20.37 14.00
CA LYS A 318 -30.77 -20.88 13.63
C LYS A 318 -30.43 -20.57 12.17
N TYR A 319 -29.27 -20.01 11.97
CA TYR A 319 -28.81 -19.45 10.71
C TYR A 319 -27.52 -20.13 10.25
N LYS A 320 -27.38 -20.31 8.94
CA LYS A 320 -26.12 -20.71 8.30
C LYS A 320 -25.90 -19.92 7.02
N ILE A 321 -24.68 -19.89 6.51
CA ILE A 321 -24.39 -19.32 5.19
C ILE A 321 -24.91 -20.28 4.11
N VAL A 322 -25.48 -19.76 3.02
CA VAL A 322 -25.86 -20.54 1.86
C VAL A 322 -24.64 -21.23 1.27
N GLU A 323 -24.73 -22.52 0.96
CA GLU A 323 -23.60 -23.38 0.56
C GLU A 323 -22.78 -22.78 -0.59
N ARG A 324 -23.45 -22.13 -1.56
CA ARG A 324 -22.80 -21.42 -2.64
C ARG A 324 -21.72 -20.44 -2.14
N TYR A 325 -22.02 -19.64 -1.11
CA TYR A 325 -21.16 -18.56 -0.65
C TYR A 325 -20.08 -19.00 0.34
N ARG A 326 -20.18 -20.21 0.84
CA ARG A 326 -19.17 -20.81 1.71
C ARG A 326 -17.79 -20.84 1.08
N PHE A 327 -17.72 -21.03 -0.22
CA PHE A 327 -16.47 -21.11 -0.99
C PHE A 327 -16.16 -19.85 -1.82
N SER A 328 -16.84 -18.74 -1.58
CA SER A 328 -16.66 -17.47 -2.31
C SER A 328 -15.20 -17.03 -2.37
N TRP A 329 -14.49 -17.09 -1.25
CA TRP A 329 -13.08 -16.71 -1.21
C TRP A 329 -12.20 -17.61 -2.06
N LEU A 330 -12.42 -18.90 -2.03
CA LEU A 330 -11.67 -19.85 -2.87
C LEU A 330 -11.90 -19.59 -4.36
N ARG A 331 -13.16 -19.33 -4.77
CA ARG A 331 -13.49 -18.94 -6.15
C ARG A 331 -12.80 -17.65 -6.56
N VAL A 332 -12.80 -16.64 -5.70
CA VAL A 332 -12.14 -15.36 -6.00
C VAL A 332 -10.62 -15.52 -6.08
N LYS A 333 -10.00 -16.33 -5.24
CA LYS A 333 -8.56 -16.66 -5.39
C LYS A 333 -8.26 -17.31 -6.74
N ARG A 334 -9.10 -18.24 -7.17
CA ARG A 334 -8.96 -18.88 -8.48
C ARG A 334 -9.15 -17.90 -9.63
N LEU A 335 -10.14 -17.00 -9.50
CA LEU A 335 -10.33 -15.89 -10.45
C LEU A 335 -9.08 -15.04 -10.61
N VAL A 336 -8.47 -14.62 -9.51
CA VAL A 336 -7.22 -13.82 -9.52
C VAL A 336 -6.13 -14.56 -10.29
N THR A 337 -5.92 -15.85 -10.01
CA THR A 337 -4.90 -16.66 -10.69
C THR A 337 -5.14 -16.76 -12.19
N ILE A 338 -6.40 -16.99 -12.61
CA ILE A 338 -6.75 -17.10 -14.04
C ILE A 338 -6.54 -15.75 -14.76
N ILE A 339 -6.93 -14.65 -14.12
CA ILE A 339 -6.75 -13.33 -14.73
C ILE A 339 -5.27 -12.95 -14.80
N ASP A 340 -4.47 -13.30 -13.79
CA ASP A 340 -3.02 -13.12 -13.84
C ASP A 340 -2.38 -13.86 -15.02
N GLU A 341 -2.73 -15.13 -15.21
CA GLU A 341 -2.25 -15.92 -16.35
C GLU A 341 -2.67 -15.30 -17.70
N LYS A 342 -3.83 -14.65 -17.77
CA LYS A 342 -4.25 -13.89 -18.94
C LYS A 342 -3.40 -12.62 -19.13
N ILE A 343 -3.19 -11.83 -18.09
CA ILE A 343 -2.48 -10.55 -18.16
C ILE A 343 -1.00 -10.73 -18.46
N PHE A 344 -0.34 -11.66 -17.75
CA PHE A 344 1.12 -11.85 -17.83
C PHE A 344 1.54 -13.06 -18.65
N GLY A 345 0.59 -13.83 -19.17
CA GLY A 345 0.82 -14.98 -20.01
C GLY A 345 1.15 -14.62 -21.47
N LYS A 346 1.30 -15.65 -22.31
CA LYS A 346 1.64 -15.49 -23.73
C LYS A 346 0.44 -15.23 -24.65
N ASN A 347 -0.76 -15.08 -24.11
CA ASN A 347 -1.98 -14.89 -24.89
C ASN A 347 -2.06 -13.48 -25.49
N LYS A 348 -2.72 -13.34 -26.66
CA LYS A 348 -2.83 -12.06 -27.36
C LYS A 348 -3.89 -11.11 -26.80
N GLU A 349 -4.85 -11.62 -26.03
CA GLU A 349 -6.00 -10.87 -25.52
C GLU A 349 -5.93 -10.73 -24.00
N HIS A 350 -4.89 -10.06 -23.55
CA HIS A 350 -4.49 -9.99 -22.15
C HIS A 350 -5.52 -9.34 -21.22
N PHE A 351 -6.32 -8.40 -21.73
CA PHE A 351 -7.17 -7.53 -20.92
C PHE A 351 -8.66 -7.70 -21.20
N ILE A 352 -9.04 -8.75 -21.95
CA ILE A 352 -10.43 -8.99 -22.33
C ILE A 352 -10.95 -10.27 -21.69
N LEU A 353 -12.13 -10.18 -21.09
CA LEU A 353 -12.86 -11.32 -20.55
C LEU A 353 -14.02 -11.68 -21.49
N ASP A 354 -14.09 -12.95 -21.88
CA ASP A 354 -15.19 -13.49 -22.65
C ASP A 354 -16.27 -14.03 -21.69
N HIS A 355 -17.47 -13.45 -21.74
CA HIS A 355 -18.59 -13.88 -20.90
C HIS A 355 -19.47 -14.92 -21.62
N GLU A 356 -20.15 -15.80 -20.87
CA GLU A 356 -21.07 -16.80 -21.41
C GLU A 356 -22.19 -16.19 -22.27
N SER A 357 -22.55 -14.93 -22.00
CA SER A 357 -23.51 -14.18 -22.83
C SER A 357 -23.00 -13.88 -24.24
N GLY A 358 -21.78 -14.27 -24.59
CA GLY A 358 -21.12 -13.91 -25.84
C GLY A 358 -20.59 -12.47 -25.88
N THR A 359 -20.68 -11.73 -24.77
CA THR A 359 -20.12 -10.38 -24.68
C THR A 359 -18.66 -10.43 -24.28
N ARG A 360 -17.86 -9.57 -24.90
CA ARG A 360 -16.44 -9.36 -24.56
C ARG A 360 -16.30 -8.05 -23.79
N LYS A 361 -15.70 -8.09 -22.63
CA LYS A 361 -15.52 -6.91 -21.78
C LYS A 361 -14.05 -6.71 -21.44
N TRP A 362 -13.62 -5.46 -21.47
CA TRP A 362 -12.29 -5.07 -20.99
C TRP A 362 -12.24 -5.10 -19.46
N LEU A 363 -11.12 -5.56 -18.91
CA LEU A 363 -10.81 -5.32 -17.49
C LEU A 363 -10.71 -3.82 -17.23
N THR A 364 -11.34 -3.37 -16.17
CA THR A 364 -11.40 -1.95 -15.79
C THR A 364 -10.39 -1.61 -14.69
N THR A 365 -10.19 -0.33 -14.45
CA THR A 365 -9.40 0.14 -13.30
C THR A 365 -10.02 -0.30 -11.96
N LEU A 366 -11.35 -0.44 -11.90
CA LEU A 366 -12.02 -1.01 -10.73
C LEU A 366 -11.69 -2.50 -10.55
N ASP A 367 -11.65 -3.26 -11.63
CA ASP A 367 -11.25 -4.67 -11.60
C ASP A 367 -9.80 -4.83 -11.13
N LEU A 368 -8.88 -3.99 -11.62
CA LEU A 368 -7.49 -3.98 -11.16
C LEU A 368 -7.39 -3.66 -9.65
N SER A 369 -8.21 -2.74 -9.13
CA SER A 369 -8.27 -2.46 -7.70
C SER A 369 -8.78 -3.65 -6.90
N PHE A 370 -9.80 -4.37 -7.37
CA PHE A 370 -10.26 -5.62 -6.77
C PHE A 370 -9.18 -6.71 -6.80
N LEU A 371 -8.59 -6.96 -7.96
CA LEU A 371 -7.53 -7.96 -8.13
C LEU A 371 -6.35 -7.69 -7.22
N THR A 372 -5.94 -6.43 -7.10
CA THR A 372 -4.85 -6.01 -6.21
C THR A 372 -5.20 -6.24 -4.74
N LEU A 373 -6.42 -5.89 -4.32
CA LEU A 373 -6.90 -6.11 -2.95
C LEU A 373 -6.94 -7.61 -2.60
N PHE A 374 -7.47 -8.42 -3.51
CA PHE A 374 -7.53 -9.88 -3.29
C PHE A 374 -6.15 -10.50 -3.27
N THR A 375 -5.25 -10.05 -4.13
CA THR A 375 -3.85 -10.51 -4.15
C THR A 375 -3.12 -10.13 -2.87
N LEU A 376 -3.36 -8.93 -2.33
CA LEU A 376 -2.84 -8.53 -1.03
C LEU A 376 -3.34 -9.48 0.09
N TYR A 377 -4.61 -9.89 0.06
CA TYR A 377 -5.12 -10.87 1.04
C TYR A 377 -4.49 -12.25 0.87
N MET A 378 -4.32 -12.70 -0.38
CA MET A 378 -3.62 -13.95 -0.68
C MET A 378 -2.17 -13.91 -0.17
N LEU A 379 -1.47 -12.79 -0.37
CA LEU A 379 -0.11 -12.58 0.12
C LEU A 379 -0.06 -12.61 1.65
N ILE A 380 -0.97 -11.93 2.34
CA ILE A 380 -1.06 -11.93 3.81
C ILE A 380 -1.31 -13.34 4.35
N GLU A 381 -2.25 -14.08 3.75
CA GLU A 381 -2.54 -15.48 4.13
C GLU A 381 -1.28 -16.35 4.02
N GLU A 382 -0.55 -16.28 2.89
CA GLU A 382 0.67 -17.07 2.71
C GLU A 382 1.80 -16.62 3.66
N CYS A 383 1.91 -15.31 3.94
CA CYS A 383 2.88 -14.81 4.90
C CYS A 383 2.63 -15.34 6.33
N TRP A 384 1.39 -15.34 6.79
CA TRP A 384 1.04 -15.92 8.11
C TRP A 384 1.25 -17.42 8.13
N LYS A 385 0.81 -18.14 7.10
CA LYS A 385 0.91 -19.60 7.00
C LYS A 385 2.36 -20.08 6.96
N ASN A 386 3.22 -19.39 6.23
CA ASN A 386 4.62 -19.79 6.01
C ASN A 386 5.61 -19.05 6.92
N LYS A 387 5.15 -18.21 7.86
CA LYS A 387 5.97 -17.36 8.75
C LYS A 387 6.94 -16.47 7.97
N ILE A 388 6.44 -15.76 6.95
CA ILE A 388 7.22 -14.86 6.12
C ILE A 388 7.03 -13.43 6.63
N ILE A 389 8.09 -12.70 6.95
CA ILE A 389 8.00 -11.30 7.34
C ILE A 389 7.80 -10.44 6.09
N LEU A 390 6.62 -9.83 5.96
CA LEU A 390 6.27 -8.90 4.90
C LEU A 390 6.52 -7.46 5.35
N ILE A 391 7.31 -6.72 4.57
CA ILE A 391 7.76 -5.36 4.89
C ILE A 391 7.57 -4.46 3.68
N GLY A 392 6.86 -3.34 3.88
CA GLY A 392 6.81 -2.23 2.95
C GLY A 392 7.75 -1.11 3.39
N ILE A 393 8.55 -0.59 2.48
CA ILE A 393 9.49 0.51 2.74
C ILE A 393 9.15 1.66 1.81
N THR A 394 8.89 2.83 2.36
CA THR A 394 8.58 4.04 1.59
C THR A 394 9.67 5.08 1.78
N LYS A 395 10.26 5.49 0.64
CA LYS A 395 11.15 6.66 0.54
C LYS A 395 10.29 7.93 0.66
N ASP A 396 10.77 9.05 0.52
CA ASP A 396 10.16 10.37 0.28
C ASP A 396 8.66 10.50 0.63
N THR A 397 8.27 10.01 1.81
CA THR A 397 6.89 10.07 2.28
C THR A 397 6.49 11.51 2.67
N ALA A 398 5.31 11.93 2.24
CA ALA A 398 4.64 13.14 2.71
C ALA A 398 3.69 12.87 3.89
N ALA A 399 3.79 11.70 4.51
CA ALA A 399 2.98 11.28 5.64
C ALA A 399 3.03 12.31 6.79
N GLN A 400 1.90 12.49 7.45
CA GLN A 400 1.70 13.42 8.57
C GLN A 400 0.94 12.74 9.72
N GLU A 401 0.69 11.45 9.60
CA GLU A 401 -0.20 10.71 10.50
C GLU A 401 0.38 10.58 11.90
N PHE A 402 1.69 10.40 12.00
CA PHE A 402 2.35 10.30 13.30
C PHE A 402 2.17 11.60 14.09
N LYS A 403 2.48 12.75 13.47
CA LYS A 403 2.34 14.06 14.10
C LYS A 403 0.88 14.43 14.37
N ASN A 404 0.00 14.23 13.38
CA ASN A 404 -1.36 14.78 13.43
C ASN A 404 -2.38 13.83 14.09
N HIS A 405 -2.10 12.53 14.15
CA HIS A 405 -3.04 11.54 14.70
C HIS A 405 -2.43 10.81 15.90
N VAL A 406 -1.28 10.13 15.73
CA VAL A 406 -0.72 9.26 16.76
C VAL A 406 -0.33 10.05 18.02
N ILE A 407 0.47 11.10 17.87
CA ILE A 407 0.90 11.94 19.01
C ILE A 407 -0.30 12.51 19.77
N PRO A 408 -1.25 13.23 19.13
CA PRO A 408 -2.40 13.79 19.85
C PRO A 408 -3.24 12.74 20.56
N ILE A 409 -3.52 11.60 19.90
CA ILE A 409 -4.33 10.54 20.45
C ILE A 409 -3.67 9.92 21.69
N CYS A 410 -2.37 9.64 21.60
CA CYS A 410 -1.61 9.07 22.71
C CYS A 410 -1.52 10.02 23.91
N LEU A 411 -1.34 11.31 23.67
CA LEU A 411 -1.33 12.33 24.72
C LEU A 411 -2.71 12.50 25.38
N MET A 412 -3.78 12.57 24.58
CA MET A 412 -5.16 12.73 25.10
C MET A 412 -5.62 11.54 25.94
N ASN A 413 -5.10 10.35 25.68
CA ASN A 413 -5.43 9.12 26.41
C ASN A 413 -4.41 8.76 27.49
N ASN A 414 -3.47 9.64 27.81
CA ASN A 414 -2.42 9.41 28.82
C ASN A 414 -1.61 8.13 28.54
N ILE A 415 -1.48 7.73 27.27
CA ILE A 415 -0.65 6.59 26.87
C ILE A 415 0.81 6.96 27.00
N TRP A 416 1.17 8.18 26.58
CA TRP A 416 2.49 8.78 26.78
C TRP A 416 2.41 9.81 27.89
N THR A 417 3.25 9.68 28.89
CA THR A 417 3.11 10.30 30.21
C THR A 417 3.61 11.75 30.30
N ASN A 418 3.72 12.49 29.23
CA ASN A 418 4.18 13.86 29.31
C ASN A 418 3.08 14.88 29.00
N HIS A 419 2.57 15.51 30.06
CA HIS A 419 1.39 16.37 30.05
C HIS A 419 1.61 17.78 29.53
N ASP A 420 2.87 18.20 29.29
CA ASP A 420 3.21 19.60 29.02
C ASP A 420 3.21 19.94 27.52
N ILE A 421 2.89 18.99 26.64
CA ILE A 421 2.73 19.27 25.21
C ILE A 421 1.38 19.91 24.99
N ILE A 422 1.39 21.21 24.83
CA ILE A 422 0.23 21.95 24.38
C ILE A 422 0.03 21.59 22.90
N TYR A 423 -1.16 21.09 22.54
CA TYR A 423 -1.53 20.72 21.16
C TYR A 423 -1.23 21.82 20.14
N ASP A 424 -1.34 23.10 20.56
CA ASP A 424 -0.99 24.25 19.74
C ASP A 424 0.49 24.27 19.30
N ASN A 425 1.36 23.56 20.01
CA ASN A 425 2.77 23.46 19.64
C ASN A 425 3.02 22.42 18.52
N LEU A 426 2.13 21.45 18.30
CA LEU A 426 2.29 20.48 17.21
C LEU A 426 2.23 21.16 15.84
N ASN A 427 1.45 22.22 15.68
CA ASN A 427 1.37 22.99 14.43
C ASN A 427 2.66 23.78 14.15
N LYS A 428 3.50 24.00 15.16
CA LYS A 428 4.79 24.68 15.04
C LYS A 428 5.93 23.72 14.68
N LEU A 429 5.67 22.42 14.60
CA LEU A 429 6.63 21.40 14.17
C LEU A 429 6.66 21.27 12.63
N PRO A 430 7.69 20.70 12.04
CA PRO A 430 7.76 20.43 10.60
C PRO A 430 6.51 19.72 10.06
N ASN A 431 6.16 19.99 8.82
CA ASN A 431 4.87 19.59 8.26
C ASN A 431 4.71 18.07 8.08
N THR A 432 5.78 17.37 7.69
CA THR A 432 5.75 15.93 7.46
C THR A 432 6.45 15.16 8.56
N ASP A 433 6.03 13.94 8.82
CA ASP A 433 6.62 13.05 9.82
C ASP A 433 8.11 12.78 9.51
N ARG A 434 8.44 12.60 8.23
CA ARG A 434 9.82 12.44 7.78
C ARG A 434 10.69 13.63 8.17
N MET A 435 10.26 14.86 7.85
CA MET A 435 11.03 16.06 8.18
C MET A 435 11.13 16.30 9.67
N LEU A 436 10.05 16.08 10.41
CA LEU A 436 10.06 16.16 11.87
C LEU A 436 11.11 15.24 12.48
N LEU A 437 11.11 13.97 12.12
CA LEU A 437 12.01 12.97 12.67
C LEU A 437 13.45 13.14 12.18
N GLN A 438 13.65 13.61 10.96
CA GLN A 438 14.96 13.87 10.40
C GLN A 438 15.65 15.05 11.13
N VAL A 439 14.91 16.14 11.34
CA VAL A 439 15.41 17.31 12.07
C VAL A 439 15.65 16.97 13.54
N LEU A 440 14.73 16.21 14.17
CA LEU A 440 14.92 15.72 15.53
C LEU A 440 16.23 14.96 15.69
N SER A 441 16.50 14.02 14.79
CA SER A 441 17.70 13.20 14.79
C SER A 441 18.96 14.01 14.55
N MET A 442 18.92 14.98 13.62
CA MET A 442 20.05 15.85 13.32
C MET A 442 20.41 16.76 14.50
N LEU A 443 19.41 17.40 15.10
CA LEU A 443 19.62 18.34 16.20
C LEU A 443 20.02 17.67 17.52
N ASN A 444 19.73 16.39 17.69
CA ASN A 444 20.09 15.59 18.85
C ASN A 444 21.08 14.48 18.49
N SER A 445 22.01 14.78 17.60
CA SER A 445 23.00 13.81 17.11
C SER A 445 23.94 13.30 18.23
N ASP A 446 24.09 14.04 19.29
CA ASP A 446 24.80 13.67 20.53
C ASP A 446 24.04 12.68 21.42
N LYS A 447 22.72 12.53 21.22
CA LYS A 447 21.82 11.70 22.06
C LYS A 447 21.20 10.54 21.32
N ILE A 448 21.04 10.65 20.02
CA ILE A 448 20.43 9.64 19.16
C ILE A 448 21.51 8.99 18.31
N ASN A 449 21.75 7.72 18.51
CA ASN A 449 22.68 6.95 17.68
C ASN A 449 21.98 6.45 16.41
N VAL A 450 22.70 6.39 15.30
CA VAL A 450 22.22 5.79 14.04
C VAL A 450 22.85 4.40 13.90
N PRO A 451 22.07 3.39 13.54
CA PRO A 451 20.65 3.41 13.16
C PRO A 451 19.73 3.53 14.38
N TRP A 452 18.60 4.14 14.14
CA TRP A 452 17.50 4.18 15.09
C TRP A 452 16.17 3.91 14.39
N GLY A 453 15.19 3.46 15.16
CA GLY A 453 13.79 3.33 14.75
C GLY A 453 12.87 4.03 15.72
N LEU A 454 11.71 4.48 15.23
CA LEU A 454 10.60 4.89 16.08
C LEU A 454 9.92 3.63 16.63
N VAL A 455 9.39 3.69 17.86
CA VAL A 455 8.53 2.60 18.37
C VAL A 455 7.40 2.32 17.41
N GLU A 456 7.11 1.05 17.19
CA GLU A 456 6.05 0.65 16.28
C GLU A 456 4.67 1.01 16.81
N TYR A 457 3.77 1.38 15.91
CA TYR A 457 2.38 1.66 16.21
C TYR A 457 1.46 1.07 15.14
N ASP A 458 0.23 0.75 15.56
CA ASP A 458 -0.81 0.22 14.69
C ASP A 458 -1.14 1.23 13.59
N SER A 459 -1.06 0.83 12.33
CA SER A 459 -1.37 1.67 11.19
C SER A 459 -2.83 2.16 11.17
N SER A 460 -3.73 1.51 11.91
CA SER A 460 -5.13 1.95 12.05
C SER A 460 -5.27 3.31 12.74
N PHE A 461 -4.23 3.81 13.42
CA PHE A 461 -4.21 5.20 13.92
C PHE A 461 -4.37 6.26 12.83
N VAL A 462 -3.95 5.96 11.61
CA VAL A 462 -4.16 6.83 10.43
C VAL A 462 -5.64 7.14 10.23
N MET A 463 -6.51 6.23 10.61
CA MET A 463 -7.96 6.31 10.44
C MET A 463 -8.68 6.97 11.63
N ALA A 464 -7.97 7.19 12.73
CA ALA A 464 -8.50 7.85 13.91
C ALA A 464 -8.17 9.35 13.87
N ILE A 465 -9.15 10.20 13.64
CA ILE A 465 -8.98 11.65 13.58
C ILE A 465 -9.26 12.26 14.96
N PRO A 466 -8.30 12.94 15.59
CA PRO A 466 -8.51 13.59 16.88
C PRO A 466 -9.45 14.80 16.77
N ASP A 467 -10.41 14.91 17.71
CA ASP A 467 -11.27 16.08 17.82
C ASP A 467 -10.64 17.13 18.73
N PHE A 468 -9.84 18.00 18.15
CA PHE A 468 -9.15 19.07 18.88
C PHE A 468 -10.09 20.10 19.52
N LYS A 469 -11.30 20.32 18.96
CA LYS A 469 -12.23 21.31 19.48
C LYS A 469 -12.83 20.89 20.82
N LYS A 470 -13.11 19.62 20.97
CA LYS A 470 -13.73 19.07 22.20
C LYS A 470 -12.73 18.47 23.16
N ARG A 471 -11.47 18.31 22.78
CA ARG A 471 -10.37 17.67 23.54
C ARG A 471 -10.72 16.30 24.15
N LYS A 472 -11.86 15.73 23.78
CA LYS A 472 -12.37 14.44 24.23
C LYS A 472 -13.16 13.79 23.09
N GLY A 473 -12.62 12.78 22.52
CA GLY A 473 -13.29 11.95 21.54
C GLY A 473 -12.70 12.07 20.14
N TYR A 474 -12.79 11.00 19.43
CA TYR A 474 -12.20 10.81 18.11
C TYR A 474 -13.28 10.36 17.15
N VAL A 475 -13.14 10.78 15.90
CA VAL A 475 -13.99 10.31 14.82
C VAL A 475 -13.23 9.21 14.09
N SER A 476 -13.86 8.06 13.85
CA SER A 476 -13.27 7.02 13.03
C SER A 476 -13.13 7.51 11.60
N GLY A 477 -11.90 7.74 11.19
CA GLY A 477 -11.42 7.94 9.83
C GLY A 477 -12.13 8.92 8.94
N ALA A 478 -11.43 9.39 7.92
CA ALA A 478 -11.97 10.24 6.86
C ALA A 478 -13.12 9.58 6.09
N MET A 479 -13.32 8.29 6.23
CA MET A 479 -14.25 7.47 5.47
C MET A 479 -15.49 7.06 6.24
N LYS A 480 -15.78 7.65 7.37
CA LYS A 480 -17.06 7.52 8.06
C LYS A 480 -17.58 6.07 8.11
N ASN A 481 -16.94 5.20 8.87
CA ASN A 481 -17.29 3.78 9.04
C ASN A 481 -16.96 2.85 7.84
N LYS A 482 -16.30 3.33 6.79
CA LYS A 482 -15.93 2.48 5.65
C LYS A 482 -14.56 1.81 5.78
N ILE A 483 -13.75 2.20 6.77
CA ILE A 483 -12.42 1.66 6.98
C ILE A 483 -12.38 0.90 8.29
N THR A 484 -11.99 -0.36 8.23
CA THR A 484 -11.80 -1.17 9.43
C THR A 484 -10.61 -0.68 10.23
N GLN A 485 -10.75 -0.76 11.52
CA GLN A 485 -9.64 -0.76 12.44
C GLN A 485 -9.04 -2.17 12.49
N SER A 486 -8.45 -2.57 11.38
CA SER A 486 -7.81 -3.87 11.28
C SER A 486 -6.36 -3.75 11.76
N GLN A 487 -6.02 -4.49 12.78
CA GLN A 487 -4.66 -4.59 13.33
C GLN A 487 -3.74 -5.40 12.39
N LEU A 488 -3.71 -5.04 11.11
CA LEU A 488 -2.96 -5.79 10.09
C LEU A 488 -1.50 -5.39 10.01
N PHE A 489 -1.22 -4.10 10.12
CA PHE A 489 0.11 -3.57 9.90
C PHE A 489 0.57 -2.72 11.07
N LEU A 490 1.83 -2.86 11.43
CA LEU A 490 2.54 -1.94 12.32
C LEU A 490 3.40 -1.01 11.47
N ARG A 491 3.35 0.28 11.81
CA ARG A 491 4.13 1.33 11.17
C ARG A 491 5.23 1.84 12.08
N SER A 492 6.37 2.14 11.51
CA SER A 492 7.51 2.78 12.15
C SER A 492 8.24 3.70 11.18
N PHE A 493 9.17 4.48 11.69
CA PHE A 493 10.13 5.26 10.91
C PHE A 493 11.53 4.85 11.34
N VAL A 494 12.45 4.77 10.38
CA VAL A 494 13.84 4.38 10.66
C VAL A 494 14.83 5.29 9.94
N GLN A 495 16.00 5.46 10.54
CA GLN A 495 17.15 6.11 9.91
C GLN A 495 18.37 5.20 10.06
N LEU A 496 18.95 4.77 8.96
CA LEU A 496 19.84 3.61 8.92
C LEU A 496 21.32 3.95 8.86
N ALA A 497 21.69 5.15 8.42
CA ALA A 497 23.11 5.50 8.22
C ALA A 497 23.42 6.96 8.57
N SER A 498 24.65 7.19 9.00
CA SER A 498 25.27 8.51 9.13
C SER A 498 26.59 8.56 8.39
N SER A 499 27.03 9.74 7.98
CA SER A 499 28.34 9.94 7.38
C SER A 499 29.43 9.68 8.42
N ARG A 500 30.54 9.08 7.98
CA ARG A 500 31.73 8.89 8.84
C ARG A 500 32.46 10.20 9.11
N GLN A 501 32.31 11.19 8.25
CA GLN A 501 33.01 12.48 8.36
C GLN A 501 32.26 13.50 9.19
N ASP A 502 30.94 13.43 9.18
CA ASP A 502 30.07 14.33 9.95
C ASP A 502 28.81 13.57 10.39
N GLU A 503 28.68 13.33 11.68
CA GLU A 503 27.54 12.61 12.28
C GLU A 503 26.20 13.34 12.10
N LYS A 504 26.21 14.63 11.78
CA LYS A 504 25.02 15.41 11.44
C LYS A 504 24.51 15.11 10.03
N LEU A 505 25.38 14.63 9.14
CA LEU A 505 25.01 14.18 7.81
C LEU A 505 24.47 12.76 7.89
N ARG A 506 23.16 12.67 8.06
CA ARG A 506 22.41 11.43 8.23
C ARG A 506 21.59 11.11 7.00
N SER A 507 21.34 9.84 6.76
CA SER A 507 20.46 9.38 5.68
C SER A 507 19.03 9.89 5.87
N ASN A 508 18.21 9.77 4.83
CA ASN A 508 16.79 10.06 4.95
C ASN A 508 16.12 9.10 5.93
N VAL A 509 15.08 9.61 6.60
CA VAL A 509 14.17 8.78 7.40
C VAL A 509 13.21 8.07 6.46
N LEU A 510 13.12 6.75 6.60
CA LEU A 510 12.24 5.88 5.83
C LEU A 510 11.01 5.54 6.66
N ALA A 511 9.83 5.48 6.03
CA ALA A 511 8.65 4.90 6.65
C ALA A 511 8.63 3.39 6.35
N ILE A 512 8.33 2.60 7.37
CA ILE A 512 8.26 1.15 7.29
C ILE A 512 6.90 0.68 7.77
N ASP A 513 6.26 -0.16 6.97
CA ASP A 513 5.07 -0.91 7.37
C ASP A 513 5.43 -2.40 7.39
N ARG A 514 5.05 -3.12 8.42
CA ARG A 514 5.17 -4.58 8.44
C ARG A 514 3.88 -5.26 8.84
N LEU A 515 3.70 -6.49 8.35
CA LEU A 515 2.58 -7.34 8.76
C LEU A 515 2.70 -7.68 10.25
N VAL A 516 1.56 -7.72 10.95
CA VAL A 516 1.46 -8.13 12.36
C VAL A 516 1.53 -9.66 12.46
N TYR A 517 2.30 -10.14 13.42
CA TYR A 517 2.40 -11.57 13.78
C TYR A 517 1.92 -11.76 15.21
N PRO A 518 0.67 -12.19 15.43
CA PRO A 518 0.04 -12.18 16.74
C PRO A 518 0.77 -12.95 17.83
N GLU A 519 1.51 -13.97 17.46
CA GLU A 519 2.29 -14.79 18.40
C GLU A 519 3.44 -14.01 19.05
N PHE A 520 3.93 -12.98 18.36
CA PHE A 520 5.01 -12.10 18.83
C PHE A 520 4.51 -10.73 19.25
N ASP A 521 3.58 -10.16 18.48
CA ASP A 521 3.15 -8.76 18.65
C ASP A 521 2.07 -8.60 19.73
N LEU A 522 1.19 -9.58 19.94
CA LEU A 522 0.15 -9.52 20.97
C LEU A 522 0.66 -9.69 22.40
N THR A 523 1.91 -10.09 22.60
CA THR A 523 2.56 -10.08 23.91
C THR A 523 2.87 -8.67 24.40
N SER A 524 2.82 -7.68 23.50
CA SER A 524 3.06 -6.28 23.79
C SER A 524 1.84 -5.62 24.44
N PRO A 525 2.02 -4.54 25.23
CA PRO A 525 0.92 -3.87 25.87
C PRO A 525 -0.07 -3.30 24.86
N GLU A 526 -1.31 -3.74 24.95
CA GLU A 526 -2.41 -3.16 24.20
C GLU A 526 -2.91 -1.90 24.91
N ASN A 527 -3.09 -0.84 24.15
CA ASN A 527 -3.74 0.37 24.62
C ASN A 527 -5.12 0.51 24.00
N SER A 528 -6.08 0.89 24.84
CA SER A 528 -7.43 1.21 24.35
C SER A 528 -7.64 2.71 24.37
N ILE A 529 -8.24 3.23 23.32
CA ILE A 529 -8.68 4.60 23.20
C ILE A 529 -10.19 4.65 23.06
N GLU A 530 -10.79 5.75 23.52
CA GLU A 530 -12.22 5.97 23.40
C GLU A 530 -12.51 6.71 22.10
N MET A 531 -13.24 6.06 21.20
CA MET A 531 -13.64 6.63 19.91
C MET A 531 -15.12 6.94 19.89
N LYS A 532 -15.48 8.09 19.33
CA LYS A 532 -16.86 8.48 19.08
C LYS A 532 -17.33 7.98 17.73
N HIS A 533 -18.55 7.44 17.74
CA HIS A 533 -19.26 7.13 16.50
C HIS A 533 -20.01 8.36 15.97
N GLU A 534 -20.14 8.43 14.64
CA GLU A 534 -20.88 9.50 13.95
C GLU A 534 -22.34 9.60 14.42
N TYR A 535 -22.94 8.49 14.79
CA TYR A 535 -24.35 8.41 15.24
C TYR A 535 -24.53 8.54 16.77
N GLY A 536 -23.52 9.05 17.45
CA GLY A 536 -23.54 9.21 18.91
C GLY A 536 -23.26 7.92 19.67
N GLY A 537 -22.37 8.00 20.61
CA GLY A 537 -21.88 6.90 21.42
C GLY A 537 -20.35 6.84 21.38
N THR A 538 -19.79 6.26 22.42
CA THR A 538 -18.35 6.03 22.55
C THR A 538 -18.08 4.53 22.59
N GLU A 539 -17.00 4.12 21.99
CA GLU A 539 -16.53 2.74 22.00
C GLU A 539 -15.03 2.72 22.33
N LYS A 540 -14.63 1.79 23.19
CA LYS A 540 -13.21 1.54 23.46
C LYS A 540 -12.64 0.68 22.37
N VAL A 541 -11.62 1.19 21.69
CA VAL A 541 -10.91 0.51 20.61
C VAL A 541 -9.50 0.22 21.08
N LYS A 542 -9.06 -1.02 20.90
CA LYS A 542 -7.69 -1.44 21.18
C LYS A 542 -6.81 -1.21 19.99
N PHE A 543 -5.60 -0.68 20.21
CA PHE A 543 -4.55 -0.51 19.23
C PHE A 543 -3.28 -1.21 19.72
N LEU A 544 -2.55 -1.78 18.79
CA LEU A 544 -1.20 -2.24 19.05
C LEU A 544 -0.26 -1.03 19.07
N LEU A 545 0.32 -0.74 20.21
CA LEU A 545 1.24 0.36 20.40
C LEU A 545 2.29 -0.01 21.43
N PHE A 546 3.54 0.08 21.06
CA PHE A 546 4.67 -0.10 21.96
C PHE A 546 4.94 1.20 22.71
N ARG A 547 4.94 1.15 24.02
CA ARG A 547 4.95 2.36 24.88
C ARG A 547 6.24 3.14 24.84
N ASN A 548 7.37 2.46 24.74
CA ASN A 548 8.70 3.09 24.80
C ASN A 548 9.79 2.07 24.42
N ASN A 549 11.03 2.55 24.31
CA ASN A 549 12.20 1.74 23.99
C ASN A 549 12.61 0.71 25.06
N LYS A 550 11.99 0.74 26.23
CA LYS A 550 12.24 -0.25 27.32
C LYS A 550 11.45 -1.53 27.11
N ILE A 551 10.38 -1.47 26.33
CA ILE A 551 9.59 -2.65 25.95
C ILE A 551 10.22 -3.20 24.69
N LYS A 552 10.94 -4.29 24.82
CA LYS A 552 11.58 -4.95 23.68
C LYS A 552 10.49 -5.49 22.73
N ASN A 553 10.49 -4.99 21.51
CA ASN A 553 9.82 -5.63 20.40
C ASN A 553 10.87 -6.43 19.64
N ASP A 554 10.84 -7.75 19.81
CA ASP A 554 11.86 -8.63 19.28
C ASP A 554 11.89 -8.61 17.75
N ILE A 555 10.73 -8.55 17.09
CA ILE A 555 10.67 -8.43 15.63
C ILE A 555 11.21 -7.08 15.16
N GLN A 556 10.89 -5.99 15.84
CA GLN A 556 11.43 -4.67 15.48
C GLN A 556 12.97 -4.64 15.62
N ASN A 557 13.50 -5.24 16.69
CA ASN A 557 14.94 -5.35 16.90
C ASN A 557 15.60 -6.16 15.77
N LEU A 558 15.03 -7.31 15.40
CA LEU A 558 15.50 -8.14 14.29
C LEU A 558 15.50 -7.34 12.97
N LEU A 559 14.40 -6.65 12.66
CA LEU A 559 14.27 -5.88 11.43
C LEU A 559 15.26 -4.72 11.34
N LEU A 560 15.47 -3.97 12.43
CA LEU A 560 16.43 -2.86 12.45
C LEU A 560 17.84 -3.36 12.15
N ILE A 561 18.23 -4.51 12.68
CA ILE A 561 19.55 -5.12 12.43
C ILE A 561 19.66 -5.59 10.98
N ILE A 562 18.64 -6.23 10.44
CA ILE A 562 18.61 -6.64 9.03
C ILE A 562 18.72 -5.43 8.11
N LEU A 563 17.89 -4.40 8.31
CA LEU A 563 17.88 -3.20 7.49
C LEU A 563 19.21 -2.44 7.57
N LYS A 564 19.79 -2.31 8.78
CA LYS A 564 21.13 -1.74 8.96
C LYS A 564 22.16 -2.50 8.11
N SER A 565 22.14 -3.82 8.17
CA SER A 565 23.12 -4.66 7.47
C SER A 565 22.96 -4.59 5.96
N MET A 566 21.75 -4.29 5.45
CA MET A 566 21.44 -4.09 4.04
C MET A 566 21.69 -2.66 3.54
N SER A 567 21.92 -1.69 4.45
CA SER A 567 22.22 -0.30 4.07
C SER A 567 23.74 -0.10 3.96
N HIS A 568 24.21 0.48 2.85
CA HIS A 568 25.63 0.78 2.64
C HIS A 568 25.92 2.27 2.83
N SER A 569 26.81 2.59 3.75
CA SER A 569 27.24 3.98 3.99
C SER A 569 28.21 4.53 2.93
N ASN A 570 28.80 3.66 2.10
CA ASN A 570 29.88 4.05 1.17
C ASN A 570 29.39 4.31 -0.26
N VAL A 571 28.14 3.98 -0.59
CA VAL A 571 27.56 4.20 -1.93
C VAL A 571 26.48 5.27 -1.80
N GLY A 572 26.72 6.45 -2.35
CA GLY A 572 25.83 7.61 -2.20
C GLY A 572 24.38 7.34 -2.59
N GLU A 573 24.15 6.55 -3.66
CA GLU A 573 22.83 6.20 -4.16
C GLU A 573 22.04 5.27 -3.19
N THR A 574 22.74 4.50 -2.36
CA THR A 574 22.12 3.56 -1.37
C THR A 574 22.36 4.00 0.07
N PHE A 575 22.81 5.22 0.28
CA PHE A 575 23.11 5.73 1.61
C PHE A 575 21.87 5.71 2.52
N GLY A 576 21.87 4.74 3.47
CA GLY A 576 20.76 4.54 4.40
C GLY A 576 19.48 4.00 3.78
N TYR A 577 19.56 3.35 2.61
CA TYR A 577 18.43 2.72 1.96
C TYR A 577 18.64 1.20 1.82
N ASN A 578 17.55 0.46 1.65
CA ASN A 578 17.58 -0.99 1.45
C ASN A 578 18.18 -1.34 0.08
N ARG A 579 19.36 -1.97 0.08
CA ARG A 579 20.07 -2.32 -1.15
C ARG A 579 19.31 -3.31 -2.05
N PRO A 580 18.64 -4.37 -1.55
CA PRO A 580 17.82 -5.23 -2.40
C PRO A 580 16.75 -4.48 -3.19
N LEU A 581 16.02 -3.56 -2.55
CA LEU A 581 15.02 -2.74 -3.23
C LEU A 581 15.66 -1.80 -4.26
N PHE A 582 16.81 -1.22 -3.93
CA PHE A 582 17.55 -0.41 -4.91
C PHE A 582 17.94 -1.22 -6.16
N VAL A 583 18.38 -2.47 -6.00
CA VAL A 583 18.71 -3.35 -7.12
C VAL A 583 17.46 -3.71 -7.92
N ALA A 584 16.34 -4.03 -7.27
CA ALA A 584 15.06 -4.28 -7.93
C ALA A 584 14.59 -3.07 -8.75
N ASP A 585 14.69 -1.84 -8.21
CA ASP A 585 14.40 -0.58 -8.91
C ASP A 585 15.28 -0.39 -10.17
N LYS A 586 16.58 -0.69 -10.07
CA LYS A 586 17.49 -0.62 -11.23
C LYS A 586 17.12 -1.63 -12.31
N ILE A 587 16.75 -2.86 -11.93
CA ILE A 587 16.27 -3.89 -12.86
C ILE A 587 14.97 -3.42 -13.54
N ALA A 588 14.00 -2.96 -12.76
CA ALA A 588 12.73 -2.45 -13.26
C ALA A 588 12.92 -1.30 -14.25
N LYS A 589 13.77 -0.33 -13.91
CA LYS A 589 14.11 0.81 -14.80
C LYS A 589 14.83 0.37 -16.07
N TRP A 590 15.69 -0.63 -15.99
CA TRP A 590 16.35 -1.17 -17.17
C TRP A 590 15.34 -1.80 -18.14
N HIS A 591 14.45 -2.65 -17.66
CA HIS A 591 13.38 -3.26 -18.47
C HIS A 591 12.46 -2.19 -19.09
N ASN A 592 12.13 -1.15 -18.34
CA ASN A 592 11.35 -0.02 -18.85
C ASN A 592 12.07 0.69 -20.03
N GLN A 593 13.39 0.89 -19.90
CA GLN A 593 14.18 1.51 -20.99
C GLN A 593 14.26 0.61 -22.21
N GLU A 594 14.45 -0.69 -22.05
CA GLU A 594 14.44 -1.65 -23.17
C GLU A 594 13.07 -1.69 -23.85
N PHE A 595 11.99 -1.68 -23.08
CA PHE A 595 10.64 -1.62 -23.64
C PHE A 595 10.41 -0.32 -24.45
N LYS A 596 10.87 0.82 -23.96
CA LYS A 596 10.81 2.09 -24.73
C LYS A 596 11.51 1.97 -26.08
N LYS A 597 12.69 1.35 -26.14
CA LYS A 597 13.42 1.11 -27.39
C LYS A 597 12.63 0.21 -28.34
N ILE A 598 11.95 -0.82 -27.81
CA ILE A 598 11.10 -1.72 -28.62
C ILE A 598 9.93 -0.93 -29.21
N VAL A 599 9.25 -0.10 -28.43
CA VAL A 599 8.14 0.74 -28.91
C VAL A 599 8.60 1.72 -29.99
N ASP A 600 9.73 2.39 -29.77
CA ASP A 600 10.31 3.34 -30.72
C ASP A 600 10.73 2.65 -32.03
N SER A 601 11.37 1.48 -31.92
CA SER A 601 11.77 0.66 -33.09
C SER A 601 10.54 0.19 -33.87
N THR A 602 9.50 -0.26 -33.19
CA THR A 602 8.24 -0.71 -33.82
C THR A 602 7.57 0.46 -34.53
N SER A 603 7.48 1.61 -33.89
CA SER A 603 6.96 2.83 -34.50
C SER A 603 7.71 3.19 -35.76
N HIS A 604 9.06 3.15 -35.73
CA HIS A 604 9.91 3.44 -36.87
C HIS A 604 9.68 2.43 -38.01
N LEU A 605 9.66 1.13 -37.72
CA LEU A 605 9.45 0.10 -38.75
C LEU A 605 8.09 0.27 -39.46
N ILE A 606 7.02 0.58 -38.72
CA ILE A 606 5.70 0.82 -39.30
C ILE A 606 5.70 2.09 -40.14
N THR A 607 6.33 3.16 -39.66
CA THR A 607 6.42 4.45 -40.35
C THR A 607 7.22 4.34 -41.66
N CYS A 608 8.25 3.49 -41.68
CA CYS A 608 9.08 3.28 -42.90
C CYS A 608 8.46 2.33 -43.92
N ASN A 609 7.36 1.65 -43.59
CA ASN A 609 6.68 0.77 -44.52
C ASN A 609 6.01 1.58 -45.65
N LYS A 610 6.44 1.37 -46.89
CA LYS A 610 5.98 2.14 -48.06
C LYS A 610 4.47 2.05 -48.26
N ASN A 611 3.87 0.90 -47.97
CA ASN A 611 2.43 0.63 -48.16
C ASN A 611 1.56 1.26 -47.05
N LEU A 612 2.14 1.49 -45.87
CA LEU A 612 1.43 2.02 -44.72
C LEU A 612 1.71 3.51 -44.48
N LYS A 613 2.73 4.06 -45.13
CA LYS A 613 3.24 5.40 -44.83
C LYS A 613 2.17 6.51 -44.85
N SER A 614 1.25 6.45 -45.80
CA SER A 614 0.16 7.44 -45.89
C SER A 614 -0.84 7.30 -44.74
N PHE A 615 -1.22 6.07 -44.37
CA PHE A 615 -2.14 5.83 -43.26
C PHE A 615 -1.50 6.21 -41.93
N VAL A 616 -0.27 5.78 -41.69
CA VAL A 616 0.51 6.12 -40.49
C VAL A 616 0.67 7.63 -40.33
N TYR A 617 0.89 8.36 -41.46
CA TYR A 617 0.98 9.82 -41.42
C TYR A 617 -0.32 10.48 -40.89
N TYR A 618 -1.48 9.95 -41.24
CA TYR A 618 -2.77 10.46 -40.73
C TYR A 618 -3.05 10.03 -39.30
N MET A 619 -2.62 8.83 -38.90
CA MET A 619 -2.80 8.30 -37.53
C MET A 619 -1.87 8.92 -36.50
N ASN A 620 -0.70 9.46 -36.93
CA ASN A 620 0.22 10.11 -36.02
C ASN A 620 -0.30 11.47 -35.54
N THR A 621 -0.15 11.73 -34.26
CA THR A 621 -0.45 13.03 -33.66
C THR A 621 0.49 14.13 -34.19
N PHE A 622 0.07 15.39 -34.04
CA PHE A 622 0.90 16.53 -34.44
C PHE A 622 2.26 16.54 -33.69
N ARG A 623 2.25 16.11 -32.42
CA ARG A 623 3.45 16.04 -31.58
C ARG A 623 4.45 14.99 -32.10
N GLU A 624 3.96 13.80 -32.45
CA GLU A 624 4.78 12.73 -33.04
C GLU A 624 5.38 13.13 -34.39
N LYS A 625 4.58 13.78 -35.23
CA LYS A 625 5.07 14.35 -36.48
C LYS A 625 6.21 15.34 -36.27
N ARG A 626 6.09 16.23 -35.28
CA ARG A 626 7.09 17.23 -34.93
C ARG A 626 8.35 16.60 -34.36
N GLN A 627 8.25 15.62 -33.46
CA GLN A 627 9.40 14.91 -32.92
C GLN A 627 10.24 14.22 -34.01
N GLY A 628 9.57 13.61 -35.00
CA GLY A 628 10.25 13.02 -36.16
C GLY A 628 11.07 14.02 -36.97
N PHE A 629 10.61 15.29 -37.09
CA PHE A 629 11.36 16.35 -37.75
C PHE A 629 12.50 16.89 -36.89
N GLU A 630 12.35 16.95 -35.58
CA GLU A 630 13.39 17.43 -34.65
C GLU A 630 14.51 16.41 -34.46
N SER A 631 14.22 15.11 -34.47
CA SER A 631 15.23 14.05 -34.39
C SER A 631 16.12 13.97 -35.65
N ASN A 632 15.57 14.29 -36.83
CA ASN A 632 16.31 14.33 -38.08
C ASN A 632 17.18 15.60 -38.25
N ARG A 633 17.11 16.56 -37.34
CA ARG A 633 17.95 17.79 -37.35
C ARG A 633 19.14 17.69 -36.38
N ARG A 634 19.30 16.62 -35.66
CA ARG A 634 20.48 16.29 -34.86
C ARG A 634 21.32 15.23 -35.57
#